data_8af0a2ffed7621fad987c2d500d2de7a
#
_entry.id   8af0a2ffed7621fad987c2d500d2de7a
#
_cell.length_a   1.000
_cell.length_b   1.000
_cell.length_c   1.000
_cell.angle_alpha   90.00
_cell.angle_beta   90.00
_cell.angle_gamma   90.00
#
_symmetry.space_group_name_H-M   'P 1'
#
loop_
_entity.id
_entity.type
_entity.pdbx_description
1 polymer ?
#
loop_
_entity_poly.entity_id
_entity_poly.type
_entity_poly.pdbx_seq_one_letter_code
_entity_poly.pdbx_strand_id
1 'polypeptide(L)'
;MTGRTAELRVEYVVLGALGQLDPAIAEQRDLPAADAVYVVEIDLDALSAQAPRGTRFATPLPRHPSVIRDIAILIDDTLSAEAVRGTIRSAGPDTLVDVREFDRYQGKGIAEGKVSLALRLTFQAPDRTLTDAEVHAAMERIVADLTTKLGATQR
;
A
#
# COMPACT_ATOMS: atom_id res chain seq x y z
N MET A 1 15.19 -7.98 18.44
CA MET A 1 13.87 -8.47 17.92
C MET A 1 13.96 -8.58 16.41
N THR A 2 14.00 -9.78 15.94
CA THR A 2 13.77 -10.09 14.53
C THR A 2 12.30 -9.88 14.24
N GLY A 3 11.91 -8.87 13.45
CA GLY A 3 10.53 -8.78 13.02
C GLY A 3 9.98 -7.41 12.61
N ARG A 4 10.75 -6.33 12.79
CA ARG A 4 10.30 -5.00 12.35
C ARG A 4 11.35 -4.34 11.47
N THR A 5 11.76 -5.06 10.43
CA THR A 5 12.69 -4.59 9.41
C THR A 5 12.11 -4.84 8.03
N ALA A 6 12.42 -3.97 7.09
CA ALA A 6 12.08 -4.13 5.69
C ALA A 6 13.22 -3.67 4.81
N GLU A 7 13.40 -4.30 3.66
CA GLU A 7 14.29 -3.84 2.63
C GLU A 7 13.58 -2.82 1.72
N LEU A 8 14.33 -1.80 1.33
CA LEU A 8 13.91 -0.84 0.30
C LEU A 8 14.45 -1.32 -1.03
N ARG A 9 13.57 -1.53 -2.01
CA ARG A 9 13.93 -2.02 -3.33
C ARG A 9 13.27 -1.20 -4.43
N VAL A 10 13.98 -1.08 -5.54
CA VAL A 10 13.40 -0.70 -6.83
C VAL A 10 13.61 -1.89 -7.77
N GLU A 11 12.51 -2.49 -8.22
CA GLU A 11 12.51 -3.75 -8.94
C GLU A 11 13.31 -4.84 -8.19
N TYR A 12 14.48 -5.24 -8.74
CA TYR A 12 15.35 -6.26 -8.15
C TYR A 12 16.55 -5.69 -7.40
N VAL A 13 16.72 -4.36 -7.39
CA VAL A 13 17.87 -3.69 -6.75
C VAL A 13 17.53 -3.30 -5.35
N VAL A 14 18.31 -3.77 -4.37
CA VAL A 14 18.22 -3.34 -2.98
C VAL A 14 18.83 -1.96 -2.86
N LEU A 15 18.07 -1.00 -2.35
CA LEU A 15 18.50 0.38 -2.12
C LEU A 15 18.89 0.63 -0.67
N GLY A 16 18.43 -0.21 0.25
CA GLY A 16 18.67 -0.02 1.66
C GLY A 16 17.74 -0.82 2.54
N ALA A 17 17.71 -0.47 3.80
CA ALA A 17 16.85 -1.09 4.79
C ALA A 17 16.24 -0.08 5.74
N LEU A 18 15.08 -0.40 6.27
CA LEU A 18 14.47 0.33 7.37
C LEU A 18 14.08 -0.63 8.49
N GLY A 19 14.11 -0.16 9.72
CA GLY A 19 13.73 -1.01 10.84
C GLY A 19 13.57 -0.26 12.14
N GLN A 20 12.92 -0.91 13.09
CA GLN A 20 12.86 -0.41 14.45
C GLN A 20 14.21 -0.65 15.14
N LEU A 21 14.75 0.40 15.75
CA LEU A 21 15.94 0.31 16.56
C LEU A 21 15.72 -0.68 17.72
N ASP A 22 16.73 -1.51 18.00
CA ASP A 22 16.67 -2.41 19.14
C ASP A 22 16.46 -1.59 20.43
N PRO A 23 15.47 -1.95 21.27
CA PRO A 23 15.22 -1.26 22.53
C PRO A 23 16.44 -1.13 23.43
N ALA A 24 17.31 -2.15 23.44
CA ALA A 24 18.56 -2.09 24.23
C ALA A 24 19.53 -1.02 23.74
N ILE A 25 19.59 -0.79 22.42
CA ILE A 25 20.39 0.31 21.84
C ILE A 25 19.75 1.66 22.13
N ALA A 26 18.42 1.74 22.06
CA ALA A 26 17.68 2.96 22.38
C ALA A 26 17.93 3.37 23.85
N GLU A 27 17.88 2.42 24.78
CA GLU A 27 18.16 2.65 26.19
C GLU A 27 19.62 3.11 26.42
N GLN A 28 20.63 2.49 25.77
CA GLN A 28 22.03 2.92 25.83
C GLN A 28 22.28 4.34 25.32
N ARG A 29 21.32 4.88 24.54
CA ARG A 29 21.38 6.24 23.97
C ARG A 29 20.44 7.21 24.67
N ASP A 30 19.94 6.87 25.87
CA ASP A 30 19.03 7.68 26.66
C ASP A 30 17.73 8.09 25.90
N LEU A 31 17.29 7.24 24.94
CA LEU A 31 16.03 7.46 24.25
C LEU A 31 14.87 6.97 25.12
N PRO A 32 13.70 7.67 25.09
CA PRO A 32 12.55 7.27 25.91
C PRO A 32 12.10 5.85 25.57
N ALA A 33 11.97 4.99 26.55
CA ALA A 33 11.59 3.59 26.39
C ALA A 33 10.18 3.40 25.79
N ALA A 34 9.33 4.41 25.90
CA ALA A 34 7.96 4.41 25.34
C ALA A 34 7.92 4.71 23.85
N ASP A 35 9.00 5.27 23.29
CA ASP A 35 9.04 5.72 21.90
C ASP A 35 9.64 4.64 20.98
N ALA A 36 8.90 4.24 19.97
CA ALA A 36 9.43 3.38 18.91
C ALA A 36 10.27 4.21 17.94
N VAL A 37 11.59 4.03 17.97
CA VAL A 37 12.52 4.71 17.06
C VAL A 37 12.73 3.85 15.82
N TYR A 38 12.58 4.43 14.65
CA TYR A 38 12.84 3.77 13.36
C TYR A 38 14.03 4.43 12.68
N VAL A 39 14.88 3.60 12.07
CA VAL A 39 16.06 4.02 11.33
C VAL A 39 15.97 3.55 9.89
N VAL A 40 16.42 4.39 8.98
CA VAL A 40 16.49 4.09 7.55
C VAL A 40 17.93 4.33 7.10
N GLU A 41 18.49 3.38 6.35
CA GLU A 41 19.76 3.50 5.66
C GLU A 41 19.54 3.29 4.17
N ILE A 42 20.02 4.22 3.33
CA ILE A 42 19.83 4.19 1.87
C ILE A 42 21.17 4.40 1.18
N ASP A 43 21.49 3.51 0.23
CA ASP A 43 22.58 3.68 -0.72
C ASP A 43 22.16 4.70 -1.80
N LEU A 44 22.71 5.91 -1.75
CA LEU A 44 22.38 6.99 -2.66
C LEU A 44 22.94 6.75 -4.06
N ASP A 45 24.05 6.02 -4.21
CA ASP A 45 24.62 5.70 -5.51
C ASP A 45 23.74 4.69 -6.23
N ALA A 46 23.29 3.65 -5.50
CA ALA A 46 22.31 2.69 -6.02
C ALA A 46 21.00 3.36 -6.40
N LEU A 47 20.48 4.28 -5.55
CA LEU A 47 19.28 5.05 -5.84
C LEU A 47 19.44 5.93 -7.09
N SER A 48 20.56 6.64 -7.21
CA SER A 48 20.87 7.48 -8.37
C SER A 48 20.95 6.68 -9.66
N ALA A 49 21.51 5.47 -9.60
CA ALA A 49 21.61 4.57 -10.76
C ALA A 49 20.22 4.10 -11.26
N GLN A 50 19.21 4.04 -10.38
CA GLN A 50 17.83 3.70 -10.71
C GLN A 50 17.00 4.89 -11.18
N ALA A 51 17.53 6.12 -11.07
CA ALA A 51 16.80 7.29 -11.54
C ALA A 51 16.54 7.22 -13.05
N PRO A 52 15.31 7.51 -13.52
CA PRO A 52 15.01 7.51 -14.94
C PRO A 52 15.94 8.45 -15.68
N ARG A 53 16.70 7.91 -16.63
CA ARG A 53 17.57 8.69 -17.52
C ARG A 53 16.74 9.17 -18.69
N GLY A 54 16.43 10.47 -18.75
CA GLY A 54 15.70 11.06 -19.85
C GLY A 54 14.97 12.36 -19.50
N THR A 55 14.40 12.98 -20.50
CA THR A 55 13.59 14.19 -20.32
C THR A 55 12.26 13.80 -19.67
N ARG A 56 11.97 14.38 -18.52
CA ARG A 56 10.65 14.25 -17.88
C ARG A 56 9.70 15.24 -18.55
N PHE A 57 8.68 14.71 -19.20
CA PHE A 57 7.57 15.54 -19.68
C PHE A 57 6.55 15.71 -18.56
N ALA A 58 5.98 16.92 -18.47
CA ALA A 58 4.86 17.14 -17.56
C ALA A 58 3.66 16.30 -18.03
N THR A 59 3.09 15.54 -17.11
CA THR A 59 1.82 14.84 -17.39
C THR A 59 0.70 15.88 -17.45
N PRO A 60 -0.13 15.92 -18.51
CA PRO A 60 -1.27 16.80 -18.56
C PRO A 60 -2.16 16.63 -17.32
N LEU A 61 -2.65 17.75 -16.78
CA LEU A 61 -3.60 17.69 -15.68
C LEU A 61 -4.89 17.01 -16.13
N PRO A 62 -5.44 16.10 -15.30
CA PRO A 62 -6.71 15.48 -15.60
C PRO A 62 -7.81 16.52 -15.77
N ARG A 63 -8.60 16.39 -16.84
CA ARG A 63 -9.71 17.31 -17.15
C ARG A 63 -11.04 16.87 -16.56
N HIS A 64 -11.15 15.60 -16.21
CA HIS A 64 -12.36 14.99 -15.69
C HIS A 64 -12.19 14.66 -14.20
N PRO A 65 -13.24 14.78 -13.38
CA PRO A 65 -13.17 14.51 -11.96
C PRO A 65 -12.88 13.02 -11.69
N SER A 66 -12.14 12.76 -10.61
CA SER A 66 -11.98 11.42 -10.10
C SER A 66 -13.17 11.00 -9.24
N VAL A 67 -13.42 9.70 -9.19
CA VAL A 67 -14.37 9.07 -8.27
C VAL A 67 -13.60 8.29 -7.24
N ILE A 68 -13.90 8.51 -5.97
CA ILE A 68 -13.23 7.84 -4.85
C ILE A 68 -14.19 6.84 -4.24
N ARG A 69 -13.69 5.63 -3.93
CA ARG A 69 -14.40 4.59 -3.18
C ARG A 69 -13.49 4.03 -2.11
N ASP A 70 -14.03 3.92 -0.91
CA ASP A 70 -13.35 3.30 0.23
C ASP A 70 -13.93 1.90 0.44
N ILE A 71 -13.07 0.94 0.74
CA ILE A 71 -13.45 -0.41 1.15
C ILE A 71 -12.72 -0.78 2.44
N ALA A 72 -13.39 -1.54 3.28
CA ALA A 72 -12.78 -2.19 4.43
C ALA A 72 -12.84 -3.71 4.21
N ILE A 73 -11.71 -4.38 4.36
CA ILE A 73 -11.58 -5.83 4.20
C ILE A 73 -10.89 -6.45 5.40
N LEU A 74 -11.32 -7.66 5.75
CA LEU A 74 -10.63 -8.53 6.70
C LEU A 74 -9.78 -9.52 5.92
N ILE A 75 -8.50 -9.59 6.25
CA ILE A 75 -7.54 -10.51 5.65
C ILE A 75 -6.72 -11.20 6.74
N ASP A 76 -5.97 -12.23 6.36
CA ASP A 76 -4.96 -12.84 7.20
C ASP A 76 -3.84 -11.83 7.50
N ASP A 77 -3.37 -11.75 8.74
CA ASP A 77 -2.37 -10.77 9.17
C ASP A 77 -0.96 -11.06 8.63
N THR A 78 -0.75 -12.26 8.07
CA THR A 78 0.49 -12.67 7.39
C THR A 78 0.56 -12.17 5.95
N LEU A 79 -0.57 -11.74 5.36
CA LEU A 79 -0.59 -11.19 4.00
C LEU A 79 0.07 -9.82 3.95
N SER A 80 0.96 -9.64 2.96
CA SER A 80 1.60 -8.35 2.75
C SER A 80 0.65 -7.33 2.11
N ALA A 81 0.82 -6.05 2.44
CA ALA A 81 0.08 -4.96 1.78
C ALA A 81 0.32 -4.94 0.26
N GLU A 82 1.50 -5.40 -0.19
CA GLU A 82 1.82 -5.50 -1.62
C GLU A 82 0.96 -6.55 -2.32
N ALA A 83 0.74 -7.72 -1.71
CA ALA A 83 -0.14 -8.75 -2.26
C ALA A 83 -1.58 -8.24 -2.42
N VAL A 84 -2.08 -7.50 -1.44
CA VAL A 84 -3.40 -6.87 -1.49
C VAL A 84 -3.48 -5.84 -2.61
N ARG A 85 -2.54 -4.89 -2.66
CA ARG A 85 -2.50 -3.86 -3.70
C ARG A 85 -2.29 -4.45 -5.10
N GLY A 86 -1.43 -5.46 -5.22
CA GLY A 86 -1.20 -6.18 -6.47
C GLY A 86 -2.47 -6.85 -6.99
N THR A 87 -3.24 -7.50 -6.11
CA THR A 87 -4.52 -8.12 -6.46
C THR A 87 -5.53 -7.07 -6.92
N ILE A 88 -5.64 -5.95 -6.19
CA ILE A 88 -6.54 -4.85 -6.56
C ILE A 88 -6.18 -4.25 -7.93
N ARG A 89 -4.89 -3.97 -8.16
CA ARG A 89 -4.43 -3.42 -9.45
C ARG A 89 -4.65 -4.38 -10.60
N SER A 90 -4.40 -5.67 -10.38
CA SER A 90 -4.62 -6.71 -11.40
C SER A 90 -6.10 -6.90 -11.76
N ALA A 91 -7.01 -6.75 -10.80
CA ALA A 91 -8.44 -6.86 -11.00
C ALA A 91 -9.07 -5.55 -11.50
N GLY A 92 -8.45 -4.41 -11.18
CA GLY A 92 -8.94 -3.07 -11.53
C GLY A 92 -8.87 -2.79 -13.03
N PRO A 93 -9.72 -1.88 -13.55
CA PRO A 93 -9.59 -1.35 -14.90
C PRO A 93 -8.44 -0.34 -15.01
N ASP A 94 -8.05 0.05 -16.21
CA ASP A 94 -7.05 1.10 -16.46
C ASP A 94 -7.43 2.45 -15.84
N THR A 95 -8.72 2.66 -15.58
CA THR A 95 -9.22 3.85 -14.90
C THR A 95 -8.99 3.85 -13.38
N LEU A 96 -8.52 2.76 -12.79
CA LEU A 96 -8.06 2.72 -11.41
C LEU A 96 -6.66 3.35 -11.32
N VAL A 97 -6.59 4.61 -10.95
CA VAL A 97 -5.36 5.41 -10.97
C VAL A 97 -4.58 5.37 -9.67
N ASP A 98 -5.25 5.10 -8.54
CA ASP A 98 -4.58 5.01 -7.24
C ASP A 98 -5.25 4.01 -6.29
N VAL A 99 -4.42 3.34 -5.49
CA VAL A 99 -4.83 2.45 -4.40
C VAL A 99 -4.01 2.80 -3.17
N ARG A 100 -4.66 3.33 -2.14
CA ARG A 100 -4.01 3.79 -0.91
C ARG A 100 -4.62 3.11 0.30
N GLU A 101 -3.79 2.46 1.12
CA GLU A 101 -4.14 2.03 2.47
C GLU A 101 -4.10 3.24 3.40
N PHE A 102 -5.16 3.47 4.17
CA PHE A 102 -5.23 4.61 5.07
C PHE A 102 -5.52 4.21 6.53
N ASP A 103 -5.95 2.95 6.76
CA ASP A 103 -6.11 2.44 8.13
C ASP A 103 -5.83 0.94 8.17
N ARG A 104 -5.22 0.50 9.28
CA ARG A 104 -4.95 -0.89 9.60
C ARG A 104 -5.28 -1.13 11.07
N TYR A 105 -6.28 -1.94 11.31
CA TYR A 105 -6.76 -2.20 12.65
C TYR A 105 -6.68 -3.70 12.99
N GLN A 106 -6.12 -3.98 14.16
CA GLN A 106 -6.07 -5.31 14.75
C GLN A 106 -6.38 -5.18 16.25
N GLY A 107 -7.48 -5.80 16.71
CA GLY A 107 -7.90 -5.64 18.10
C GLY A 107 -9.32 -6.12 18.32
N LYS A 108 -10.01 -5.54 19.30
CA LYS A 108 -11.35 -5.96 19.71
C LYS A 108 -12.32 -5.97 18.51
N GLY A 109 -12.96 -7.10 18.28
CA GLY A 109 -13.91 -7.29 17.18
C GLY A 109 -13.28 -7.84 15.90
N ILE A 110 -11.95 -8.09 15.88
CA ILE A 110 -11.26 -8.77 14.80
C ILE A 110 -10.82 -10.15 15.31
N ALA A 111 -11.05 -11.20 14.53
CA ALA A 111 -10.64 -12.56 14.88
C ALA A 111 -9.10 -12.63 14.98
N GLU A 112 -8.61 -13.54 15.84
CA GLU A 112 -7.17 -13.81 15.96
C GLU A 112 -6.58 -14.25 14.61
N GLY A 113 -5.37 -13.77 14.28
CA GLY A 113 -4.74 -14.00 12.99
C GLY A 113 -5.32 -13.20 11.83
N LYS A 114 -6.26 -12.29 12.09
CA LYS A 114 -6.85 -11.40 11.08
C LYS A 114 -6.53 -9.93 11.34
N VAL A 115 -6.61 -9.14 10.28
CA VAL A 115 -6.45 -7.70 10.30
C VAL A 115 -7.49 -7.05 9.40
N SER A 116 -8.03 -5.92 9.83
CA SER A 116 -8.89 -5.06 9.02
C SER A 116 -8.03 -4.02 8.31
N LEU A 117 -8.10 -3.98 6.98
CA LEU A 117 -7.50 -2.93 6.16
C LEU A 117 -8.57 -2.05 5.57
N ALA A 118 -8.38 -0.74 5.68
CA ALA A 118 -9.19 0.25 4.97
C ALA A 118 -8.38 0.82 3.81
N LEU A 119 -8.96 0.70 2.62
CA LEU A 119 -8.31 1.05 1.36
C LEU A 119 -9.16 2.08 0.61
N ARG A 120 -8.50 3.09 0.08
CA ARG A 120 -9.08 4.08 -0.82
C ARG A 120 -8.66 3.78 -2.24
N LEU A 121 -9.66 3.66 -3.11
CA LEU A 121 -9.48 3.45 -4.53
C LEU A 121 -9.92 4.70 -5.27
N THR A 122 -9.05 5.22 -6.13
CA THR A 122 -9.35 6.40 -6.95
C THR A 122 -9.46 6.00 -8.40
N PHE A 123 -10.61 6.28 -8.99
CA PHE A 123 -10.89 6.00 -10.39
C PHE A 123 -10.95 7.31 -11.18
N GLN A 124 -10.34 7.36 -12.36
CA GLN A 124 -10.37 8.51 -13.24
C GLN A 124 -10.12 8.08 -14.68
N ALA A 125 -10.94 8.56 -15.59
CA ALA A 125 -10.70 8.41 -17.02
C ALA A 125 -10.08 9.69 -17.60
N PRO A 126 -9.16 9.57 -18.59
CA PRO A 126 -8.50 10.73 -19.18
C PRO A 126 -9.43 11.53 -20.14
N ASP A 127 -10.45 10.89 -20.66
CA ASP A 127 -11.28 11.35 -21.79
C ASP A 127 -12.73 11.68 -21.42
N ARG A 128 -13.21 11.22 -20.25
CA ARG A 128 -14.61 11.42 -19.82
C ARG A 128 -14.77 11.34 -18.29
N THR A 129 -15.94 11.74 -17.82
CA THR A 129 -16.36 11.47 -16.44
C THR A 129 -16.88 10.03 -16.36
N LEU A 130 -16.41 9.27 -15.35
CA LEU A 130 -16.89 7.91 -15.09
C LEU A 130 -18.30 7.93 -14.53
N THR A 131 -19.10 6.96 -14.94
CA THR A 131 -20.44 6.73 -14.38
C THR A 131 -20.35 5.89 -13.10
N ASP A 132 -21.35 6.02 -12.22
CA ASP A 132 -21.44 5.19 -11.02
C ASP A 132 -21.52 3.69 -11.34
N ALA A 133 -22.17 3.32 -12.42
CA ALA A 133 -22.27 1.92 -12.86
C ALA A 133 -20.90 1.32 -13.23
N GLU A 134 -20.06 2.07 -13.94
CA GLU A 134 -18.70 1.64 -14.29
C GLU A 134 -17.83 1.42 -13.04
N VAL A 135 -17.89 2.36 -12.11
CA VAL A 135 -17.13 2.27 -10.85
C VAL A 135 -17.66 1.12 -10.00
N HIS A 136 -18.97 0.93 -9.92
CA HIS A 136 -19.58 -0.17 -9.17
C HIS A 136 -19.15 -1.54 -9.73
N ALA A 137 -19.23 -1.75 -11.03
CA ALA A 137 -18.77 -2.98 -11.66
C ALA A 137 -17.26 -3.25 -11.44
N ALA A 138 -16.44 -2.20 -11.44
CA ALA A 138 -15.03 -2.32 -11.12
C ALA A 138 -14.81 -2.75 -9.65
N MET A 139 -15.56 -2.16 -8.72
CA MET A 139 -15.50 -2.50 -7.30
C MET A 139 -15.93 -3.95 -7.03
N GLU A 140 -17.02 -4.41 -7.65
CA GLU A 140 -17.50 -5.80 -7.53
C GLU A 140 -16.41 -6.80 -7.98
N ARG A 141 -15.77 -6.54 -9.11
CA ARG A 141 -14.70 -7.38 -9.64
C ARG A 141 -13.48 -7.40 -8.71
N ILE A 142 -13.08 -6.25 -8.18
CA ILE A 142 -11.97 -6.13 -7.24
C ILE A 142 -12.26 -6.92 -5.96
N VAL A 143 -13.46 -6.77 -5.39
CA VAL A 143 -13.86 -7.48 -4.16
C VAL A 143 -13.93 -8.99 -4.40
N ALA A 144 -14.46 -9.42 -5.54
CA ALA A 144 -14.50 -10.83 -5.91
C ALA A 144 -13.10 -11.45 -6.01
N ASP A 145 -12.15 -10.75 -6.64
CA ASP A 145 -10.76 -11.19 -6.75
C ASP A 145 -10.05 -11.23 -5.39
N LEU A 146 -10.24 -10.22 -4.55
CA LEU A 146 -9.72 -10.21 -3.18
C LEU A 146 -10.24 -11.39 -2.37
N THR A 147 -11.53 -11.69 -2.48
CA THR A 147 -12.14 -12.84 -1.81
C THR A 147 -11.58 -14.16 -2.34
N THR A 148 -11.49 -14.31 -3.65
CA THR A 148 -11.10 -15.59 -4.28
C THR A 148 -9.61 -15.87 -4.11
N LYS A 149 -8.75 -14.84 -4.27
CA LYS A 149 -7.28 -15.01 -4.29
C LYS A 149 -6.65 -14.92 -2.90
N LEU A 150 -7.23 -14.10 -2.02
CA LEU A 150 -6.65 -13.78 -0.71
C LEU A 150 -7.55 -14.21 0.47
N GLY A 151 -8.73 -14.77 0.21
CA GLY A 151 -9.68 -15.12 1.27
C GLY A 151 -10.18 -13.90 2.04
N ALA A 152 -10.15 -12.72 1.42
CA ALA A 152 -10.63 -11.50 2.04
C ALA A 152 -12.15 -11.51 2.21
N THR A 153 -12.63 -10.94 3.30
CA THR A 153 -14.06 -10.68 3.49
C THR A 153 -14.29 -9.19 3.65
N GLN A 154 -15.29 -8.67 2.96
CA GLN A 154 -15.67 -7.27 3.09
C GLN A 154 -16.34 -7.06 4.46
N ARG A 155 -16.01 -5.92 5.08
CA ARG A 155 -16.55 -5.52 6.38
C ARG A 155 -17.62 -4.44 6.21
#